data_ff97b6f21a4e905190bba8a086504756
#
_entry.id   ff97b6f21a4e905190bba8a086504756
#
_cell.length_a   1.000
_cell.length_b   1.000
_cell.length_c   1.000
_cell.angle_alpha   90.00
_cell.angle_beta   90.00
_cell.angle_gamma   90.00
#
_symmetry.space_group_name_H-M   'P 1'
#
loop_
_entity.id
_entity.type
_entity.pdbx_description
1 polymer ?
#
loop_
_entity_poly.entity_id
_entity_poly.type
_entity_poly.pdbx_seq_one_letter_code
_entity_poly.pdbx_strand_id
1 'polypeptide(L)'
;METKTVKYINVNGKLMDLSHPQVMGILNVTPDSFYAGSRQQTEKDIINRTSQIIEEGASIIDIGAYSSRPNAEHISPEEEMRRLRTGLEIINRYHPGCVVSVDTFRADVARMCVEEYGVAIINDIAAGEMDPQMFDMVARLGVPYIIMHMQGTPQNMQMNPHYDNLLKEVFLYFSEKVQKLRDLGVKDIILDPGFGFGKTVEHNYQLMNHLEEFSLFELPLLVGISRKSMIYKLLGGTPDDALNGTTVLDTISLLKGADILRVHDVKAAVETVKIVQKMKNSAAF
;
A
#
# COMPACT_ATOMS: atom_id res chain seq x y z
N MET A 1 -10.71 -20.51 21.19
CA MET A 1 -9.53 -20.15 20.40
C MET A 1 -10.01 -20.11 18.95
N GLU A 2 -10.21 -18.93 18.39
CA GLU A 2 -10.40 -18.81 16.94
C GLU A 2 -9.07 -19.16 16.29
N THR A 3 -9.05 -20.22 15.50
CA THR A 3 -7.91 -20.56 14.66
C THR A 3 -7.78 -19.46 13.61
N LYS A 4 -6.82 -18.54 13.80
CA LYS A 4 -6.53 -17.51 12.80
C LYS A 4 -6.18 -18.23 11.49
N THR A 5 -6.99 -18.06 10.47
CA THR A 5 -6.70 -18.59 9.13
C THR A 5 -5.35 -18.04 8.69
N VAL A 6 -4.38 -18.89 8.43
CA VAL A 6 -3.07 -18.47 7.95
C VAL A 6 -3.22 -17.98 6.53
N LYS A 7 -2.81 -16.74 6.28
CA LYS A 7 -2.89 -16.09 4.98
C LYS A 7 -1.54 -16.15 4.29
N TYR A 8 -1.54 -16.49 3.02
CA TYR A 8 -0.35 -16.51 2.15
C TYR A 8 -0.65 -15.74 0.88
N ILE A 9 0.38 -15.14 0.28
CA ILE A 9 0.35 -14.60 -1.08
C ILE A 9 1.52 -15.16 -1.88
N ASN A 10 1.32 -15.38 -3.17
CA ASN A 10 2.37 -15.89 -4.06
C ASN A 10 3.20 -14.74 -4.63
N VAL A 11 4.40 -14.58 -4.14
CA VAL A 11 5.34 -13.54 -4.54
C VAL A 11 6.46 -14.17 -5.37
N ASN A 12 6.45 -13.94 -6.69
CA ASN A 12 7.45 -14.51 -7.62
C ASN A 12 7.63 -16.04 -7.47
N GLY A 13 6.52 -16.78 -7.34
CA GLY A 13 6.54 -18.24 -7.20
C GLY A 13 6.87 -18.76 -5.80
N LYS A 14 7.04 -17.89 -4.82
CA LYS A 14 7.25 -18.24 -3.41
C LYS A 14 6.06 -17.78 -2.56
N LEU A 15 5.64 -18.63 -1.62
CA LEU A 15 4.60 -18.24 -0.66
C LEU A 15 5.19 -17.32 0.42
N MET A 16 4.67 -16.10 0.50
CA MET A 16 4.94 -15.18 1.61
C MET A 16 3.91 -15.44 2.72
N ASP A 17 4.38 -15.78 3.90
CA ASP A 17 3.55 -16.02 5.08
C ASP A 17 3.16 -14.68 5.74
N LEU A 18 1.87 -14.40 5.79
CA LEU A 18 1.29 -13.22 6.43
C LEU A 18 0.79 -13.49 7.85
N SER A 19 1.04 -14.68 8.42
CA SER A 19 0.81 -14.94 9.86
C SER A 19 1.68 -14.02 10.73
N HIS A 20 2.81 -13.60 10.14
CA HIS A 20 3.66 -12.52 10.64
C HIS A 20 3.42 -11.26 9.82
N PRO A 21 2.90 -10.16 10.42
CA PRO A 21 2.66 -8.94 9.67
C PRO A 21 3.92 -8.43 8.98
N GLN A 22 3.77 -8.00 7.73
CA GLN A 22 4.85 -7.52 6.88
C GLN A 22 4.92 -6.00 6.89
N VAL A 23 6.11 -5.46 6.66
CA VAL A 23 6.32 -4.01 6.50
C VAL A 23 6.65 -3.72 5.04
N MET A 24 5.87 -2.84 4.42
CA MET A 24 6.02 -2.34 3.07
C MET A 24 6.55 -0.91 3.12
N GLY A 25 7.80 -0.71 2.72
CA GLY A 25 8.45 0.60 2.70
C GLY A 25 8.16 1.38 1.43
N ILE A 26 7.77 2.65 1.56
CA ILE A 26 7.43 3.53 0.45
C ILE A 26 8.69 4.09 -0.21
N LEU A 27 8.77 3.94 -1.54
CA LEU A 27 9.79 4.54 -2.40
C LEU A 27 9.11 5.37 -3.51
N ASN A 28 9.07 6.69 -3.35
CA ASN A 28 8.55 7.59 -4.37
C ASN A 28 9.64 8.03 -5.33
N VAL A 29 9.45 7.82 -6.64
CA VAL A 29 10.36 8.26 -7.72
C VAL A 29 9.74 9.42 -8.50
N THR A 30 9.16 10.40 -7.77
CA THR A 30 8.61 11.64 -8.31
C THR A 30 9.65 12.76 -8.29
N PRO A 31 9.60 13.77 -9.20
CA PRO A 31 10.54 14.89 -9.20
C PRO A 31 10.58 15.67 -7.89
N ASP A 32 9.43 15.80 -7.21
CA ASP A 32 9.33 16.50 -5.92
C ASP A 32 10.00 15.73 -4.77
N SER A 33 10.27 14.45 -4.97
CA SER A 33 10.97 13.59 -3.99
C SER A 33 12.49 13.66 -4.17
N PHE A 34 12.97 14.14 -5.34
CA PHE A 34 14.38 14.24 -5.67
C PHE A 34 14.62 15.59 -6.36
N TYR A 35 15.47 16.42 -5.78
CA TYR A 35 15.75 17.76 -6.28
C TYR A 35 16.27 17.72 -7.73
N ALA A 36 15.82 18.66 -8.58
CA ALA A 36 16.06 18.71 -10.02
C ALA A 36 17.52 19.11 -10.38
N GLY A 37 18.51 18.33 -9.96
CA GLY A 37 19.91 18.72 -10.13
C GLY A 37 20.76 17.87 -11.07
N SER A 38 20.65 16.55 -11.00
CA SER A 38 21.37 15.65 -11.90
C SER A 38 20.84 14.23 -11.86
N ARG A 39 21.00 13.47 -12.97
CA ARG A 39 20.71 12.02 -13.02
C ARG A 39 21.45 11.24 -11.94
N GLN A 40 22.70 11.59 -11.65
CA GLN A 40 23.53 10.92 -10.65
C GLN A 40 23.01 11.13 -9.22
N GLN A 41 22.46 12.30 -8.91
CA GLN A 41 21.88 12.56 -7.60
C GLN A 41 20.60 11.75 -7.39
N THR A 42 19.72 11.70 -8.39
CA THR A 42 18.49 10.90 -8.38
C THR A 42 18.79 9.41 -8.21
N GLU A 43 19.77 8.86 -8.93
CA GLU A 43 20.20 7.46 -8.79
C GLU A 43 20.70 7.18 -7.37
N LYS A 44 21.57 8.05 -6.83
CA LYS A 44 22.08 7.92 -5.47
C LYS A 44 20.99 7.97 -4.41
N ASP A 45 19.99 8.84 -4.58
CA ASP A 45 18.88 8.97 -3.63
C ASP A 45 17.99 7.73 -3.64
N ILE A 46 17.72 7.15 -4.82
CA ILE A 46 16.99 5.89 -4.95
C ILE A 46 17.77 4.75 -4.30
N ILE A 47 19.08 4.63 -4.55
CA ILE A 47 19.94 3.61 -3.93
C ILE A 47 19.90 3.75 -2.41
N ASN A 48 20.13 4.95 -1.89
CA ASN A 48 20.18 5.21 -0.45
C ASN A 48 18.84 4.88 0.21
N ARG A 49 17.72 5.33 -0.39
CA ARG A 49 16.40 5.07 0.19
C ARG A 49 16.03 3.59 0.12
N THR A 50 16.35 2.92 -0.98
CA THR A 50 16.13 1.47 -1.12
C THR A 50 16.94 0.68 -0.10
N SER A 51 18.24 1.00 0.04
CA SER A 51 19.12 0.39 1.05
C SER A 51 18.56 0.61 2.46
N GLN A 52 18.16 1.84 2.79
CA GLN A 52 17.57 2.16 4.09
C GLN A 52 16.31 1.31 4.37
N ILE A 53 15.38 1.22 3.41
CA ILE A 53 14.15 0.42 3.54
C ILE A 53 14.49 -1.04 3.89
N ILE A 54 15.49 -1.61 3.20
CA ILE A 54 15.92 -3.01 3.40
C ILE A 54 16.64 -3.17 4.76
N GLU A 55 17.59 -2.31 5.06
CA GLU A 55 18.38 -2.35 6.30
C GLU A 55 17.50 -2.14 7.54
N GLU A 56 16.46 -1.31 7.44
CA GLU A 56 15.48 -1.12 8.50
C GLU A 56 14.52 -2.31 8.67
N GLY A 57 14.52 -3.27 7.73
CA GLY A 57 13.85 -4.56 7.85
C GLY A 57 12.48 -4.64 7.17
N ALA A 58 12.17 -3.80 6.18
CA ALA A 58 11.01 -3.99 5.33
C ALA A 58 11.17 -5.27 4.47
N SER A 59 10.08 -5.98 4.28
CA SER A 59 10.00 -7.18 3.43
C SER A 59 9.53 -6.87 2.02
N ILE A 60 8.92 -5.70 1.80
CA ILE A 60 8.37 -5.26 0.52
C ILE A 60 8.78 -3.80 0.30
N ILE A 61 9.19 -3.46 -0.93
CA ILE A 61 9.40 -2.08 -1.37
C ILE A 61 8.23 -1.71 -2.29
N ASP A 62 7.51 -0.64 -1.98
CA ASP A 62 6.42 -0.14 -2.84
C ASP A 62 6.88 1.09 -3.60
N ILE A 63 7.18 0.91 -4.89
CA ILE A 63 7.65 1.99 -5.76
C ILE A 63 6.50 2.68 -6.47
N GLY A 64 6.45 4.02 -6.38
CA GLY A 64 5.44 4.83 -7.05
C GLY A 64 6.06 6.02 -7.78
N ALA A 65 5.61 6.27 -9.02
CA ALA A 65 6.04 7.40 -9.84
C ALA A 65 4.96 8.47 -10.05
N TYR A 66 3.72 8.16 -9.68
CA TYR A 66 2.57 9.06 -9.70
C TYR A 66 2.27 9.57 -8.29
N SER A 67 2.07 10.88 -8.14
CA SER A 67 1.67 11.44 -6.85
C SER A 67 0.15 11.54 -6.74
N SER A 68 -0.42 10.86 -5.77
CA SER A 68 -1.85 10.94 -5.42
C SER A 68 -2.18 12.09 -4.45
N ARG A 69 -1.21 12.97 -4.15
CA ARG A 69 -1.44 14.14 -3.31
C ARG A 69 -2.38 15.13 -3.99
N PRO A 70 -3.25 15.84 -3.23
CA PRO A 70 -4.04 16.92 -3.79
C PRO A 70 -3.16 17.94 -4.51
N ASN A 71 -3.60 18.39 -5.70
CA ASN A 71 -2.88 19.34 -6.58
C ASN A 71 -1.55 18.83 -7.17
N ALA A 72 -1.25 17.52 -7.07
CA ALA A 72 -0.11 16.97 -7.79
C ALA A 72 -0.36 17.00 -9.30
N GLU A 73 0.71 17.22 -10.06
CA GLU A 73 0.68 17.22 -11.53
C GLU A 73 0.27 15.84 -12.06
N HIS A 74 -0.67 15.82 -12.99
CA HIS A 74 -1.02 14.61 -13.70
C HIS A 74 0.03 14.33 -14.77
N ILE A 75 0.70 13.17 -14.66
CA ILE A 75 1.70 12.73 -15.64
C ILE A 75 1.11 11.72 -16.61
N SER A 76 1.66 11.68 -17.83
CA SER A 76 1.26 10.70 -18.83
C SER A 76 1.72 9.28 -18.45
N PRO A 77 1.09 8.22 -19.01
CA PRO A 77 1.57 6.85 -18.83
C PRO A 77 3.03 6.65 -19.21
N GLU A 78 3.48 7.29 -20.30
CA GLU A 78 4.87 7.20 -20.79
C GLU A 78 5.85 7.80 -19.79
N GLU A 79 5.52 8.92 -19.17
CA GLU A 79 6.36 9.56 -18.15
C GLU A 79 6.38 8.71 -16.86
N GLU A 80 5.26 8.13 -16.47
CA GLU A 80 5.20 7.20 -15.34
C GLU A 80 6.08 5.97 -15.60
N MET A 81 5.95 5.35 -16.79
CA MET A 81 6.79 4.21 -17.19
C MET A 81 8.28 4.58 -17.20
N ARG A 82 8.62 5.77 -17.72
CA ARG A 82 10.02 6.24 -17.75
C ARG A 82 10.63 6.34 -16.35
N ARG A 83 9.88 6.91 -15.40
CA ARG A 83 10.32 7.04 -13.99
C ARG A 83 10.46 5.69 -13.33
N LEU A 84 9.46 4.80 -13.50
CA LEU A 84 9.48 3.46 -12.93
C LEU A 84 10.61 2.61 -13.51
N ARG A 85 10.87 2.67 -14.83
CA ARG A 85 12.02 1.96 -15.42
C ARG A 85 13.33 2.37 -14.76
N THR A 86 13.57 3.67 -14.60
CA THR A 86 14.77 4.17 -13.90
C THR A 86 14.88 3.61 -12.49
N GLY A 87 13.80 3.67 -11.71
CA GLY A 87 13.80 3.16 -10.33
C GLY A 87 13.99 1.65 -10.24
N LEU A 88 13.28 0.90 -11.08
CA LEU A 88 13.33 -0.57 -11.11
C LEU A 88 14.67 -1.10 -11.61
N GLU A 89 15.29 -0.46 -12.60
CA GLU A 89 16.66 -0.79 -13.05
C GLU A 89 17.67 -0.63 -11.92
N ILE A 90 17.56 0.45 -11.14
CA ILE A 90 18.43 0.70 -9.99
C ILE A 90 18.21 -0.37 -8.91
N ILE A 91 16.95 -0.65 -8.54
CA ILE A 91 16.63 -1.67 -7.55
C ILE A 91 17.19 -3.02 -7.98
N ASN A 92 16.92 -3.46 -9.20
CA ASN A 92 17.38 -4.76 -9.70
C ASN A 92 18.91 -4.87 -9.77
N ARG A 93 19.60 -3.75 -10.04
CA ARG A 93 21.07 -3.72 -10.09
C ARG A 93 21.72 -3.80 -8.72
N TYR A 94 21.21 -3.06 -7.74
CA TYR A 94 21.87 -2.91 -6.43
C TYR A 94 21.26 -3.83 -5.34
N HIS A 95 19.99 -4.23 -5.50
CA HIS A 95 19.25 -5.05 -4.54
C HIS A 95 18.49 -6.19 -5.21
N PRO A 96 19.19 -7.07 -5.99
CA PRO A 96 18.53 -8.16 -6.69
C PRO A 96 17.83 -9.10 -5.70
N GLY A 97 16.61 -9.48 -6.01
CA GLY A 97 15.81 -10.40 -5.18
C GLY A 97 14.94 -9.75 -4.11
N CYS A 98 14.91 -8.42 -4.04
CA CYS A 98 13.91 -7.71 -3.23
C CYS A 98 12.50 -7.97 -3.77
N VAL A 99 11.53 -8.09 -2.87
CA VAL A 99 10.12 -8.10 -3.26
C VAL A 99 9.69 -6.65 -3.53
N VAL A 100 9.30 -6.39 -4.78
CA VAL A 100 8.89 -5.06 -5.22
C VAL A 100 7.39 -5.08 -5.54
N SER A 101 6.67 -4.09 -5.00
CA SER A 101 5.32 -3.70 -5.35
C SER A 101 5.37 -2.43 -6.20
N VAL A 102 4.47 -2.28 -7.17
CA VAL A 102 4.31 -1.04 -7.94
C VAL A 102 2.99 -0.36 -7.60
N ASP A 103 3.07 0.92 -7.18
CA ASP A 103 1.91 1.79 -6.95
C ASP A 103 1.50 2.42 -8.30
N THR A 104 0.49 1.84 -8.94
CA THR A 104 -0.07 2.31 -10.21
C THR A 104 -1.51 1.85 -10.39
N PHE A 105 -2.32 2.72 -11.00
CA PHE A 105 -3.70 2.42 -11.41
C PHE A 105 -3.84 2.16 -12.92
N ARG A 106 -2.71 2.03 -13.65
CA ARG A 106 -2.68 1.87 -15.11
C ARG A 106 -2.24 0.46 -15.51
N ALA A 107 -3.05 -0.22 -16.29
CA ALA A 107 -2.82 -1.60 -16.70
C ALA A 107 -1.53 -1.79 -17.52
N ASP A 108 -1.24 -0.88 -18.46
CA ASP A 108 -0.02 -0.97 -19.27
C ASP A 108 1.26 -0.70 -18.45
N VAL A 109 1.17 0.19 -17.46
CA VAL A 109 2.28 0.43 -16.51
C VAL A 109 2.52 -0.80 -15.65
N ALA A 110 1.46 -1.40 -15.10
CA ALA A 110 1.53 -2.63 -14.32
C ALA A 110 2.15 -3.76 -15.13
N ARG A 111 1.70 -3.96 -16.39
CA ARG A 111 2.24 -4.96 -17.31
C ARG A 111 3.74 -4.78 -17.53
N MET A 112 4.19 -3.58 -17.89
CA MET A 112 5.61 -3.26 -18.08
C MET A 112 6.43 -3.58 -16.84
N CYS A 113 5.97 -3.19 -15.65
CA CYS A 113 6.68 -3.43 -14.39
C CYS A 113 6.84 -4.92 -14.08
N VAL A 114 5.78 -5.71 -14.31
CA VAL A 114 5.82 -7.15 -14.05
C VAL A 114 6.64 -7.89 -15.11
N GLU A 115 6.35 -7.68 -16.40
CA GLU A 115 6.95 -8.43 -17.49
C GLU A 115 8.43 -8.08 -17.73
N GLU A 116 8.81 -6.79 -17.61
CA GLU A 116 10.18 -6.34 -17.90
C GLU A 116 11.10 -6.37 -16.67
N TYR A 117 10.55 -6.20 -15.47
CA TYR A 117 11.34 -6.01 -14.23
C TYR A 117 11.05 -7.00 -13.11
N GLY A 118 10.09 -7.90 -13.29
CA GLY A 118 9.77 -8.92 -12.31
C GLY A 118 9.11 -8.36 -11.03
N VAL A 119 8.41 -7.22 -11.15
CA VAL A 119 7.62 -6.68 -10.03
C VAL A 119 6.63 -7.73 -9.55
N ALA A 120 6.56 -7.93 -8.25
CA ALA A 120 5.89 -9.05 -7.64
C ALA A 120 4.45 -8.77 -7.21
N ILE A 121 4.09 -7.50 -6.99
CA ILE A 121 2.79 -7.07 -6.46
C ILE A 121 2.34 -5.81 -7.21
N ILE A 122 1.06 -5.71 -7.53
CA ILE A 122 0.46 -4.47 -8.04
C ILE A 122 -0.36 -3.83 -6.92
N ASN A 123 -0.08 -2.56 -6.62
CA ASN A 123 -0.81 -1.75 -5.65
C ASN A 123 -1.62 -0.68 -6.39
N ASP A 124 -2.94 -0.84 -6.44
CA ASP A 124 -3.83 0.05 -7.20
C ASP A 124 -4.77 0.83 -6.27
N ILE A 125 -4.50 2.13 -6.16
CA ILE A 125 -5.29 3.06 -5.34
C ILE A 125 -6.75 3.24 -5.81
N ALA A 126 -7.08 2.79 -7.02
CA ALA A 126 -8.39 2.96 -7.63
C ALA A 126 -9.16 1.63 -7.84
N ALA A 127 -8.55 0.47 -7.51
CA ALA A 127 -9.16 -0.85 -7.68
C ALA A 127 -9.84 -1.02 -9.05
N GLY A 128 -9.12 -0.67 -10.12
CA GLY A 128 -9.57 -0.78 -11.51
C GLY A 128 -10.57 0.28 -11.99
N GLU A 129 -10.95 1.26 -11.16
CA GLU A 129 -11.93 2.28 -11.58
C GLU A 129 -11.34 3.34 -12.52
N MET A 130 -10.03 3.59 -12.43
CA MET A 130 -9.34 4.57 -13.29
C MET A 130 -8.83 3.97 -14.60
N ASP A 131 -8.74 2.63 -14.69
CA ASP A 131 -8.38 1.90 -15.90
C ASP A 131 -9.22 0.62 -16.01
N PRO A 132 -10.19 0.55 -16.93
CA PRO A 132 -11.07 -0.60 -17.07
C PRO A 132 -10.35 -1.88 -17.51
N GLN A 133 -9.11 -1.80 -18.02
CA GLN A 133 -8.31 -2.95 -18.43
C GLN A 133 -7.52 -3.56 -17.25
N MET A 134 -7.47 -2.90 -16.08
CA MET A 134 -6.64 -3.31 -14.96
C MET A 134 -6.97 -4.73 -14.47
N PHE A 135 -8.24 -5.07 -14.29
CA PHE A 135 -8.64 -6.38 -13.78
C PHE A 135 -8.23 -7.53 -14.71
N ASP A 136 -8.48 -7.38 -16.02
CA ASP A 136 -8.06 -8.36 -17.02
C ASP A 136 -6.53 -8.47 -17.09
N MET A 137 -5.84 -7.36 -16.94
CA MET A 137 -4.38 -7.31 -16.91
C MET A 137 -3.83 -8.08 -15.70
N VAL A 138 -4.32 -7.79 -14.51
CA VAL A 138 -3.90 -8.47 -13.26
C VAL A 138 -4.17 -9.97 -13.35
N ALA A 139 -5.34 -10.38 -13.86
CA ALA A 139 -5.68 -11.78 -14.05
C ALA A 139 -4.68 -12.50 -14.97
N ARG A 140 -4.22 -11.85 -16.04
CA ARG A 140 -3.19 -12.39 -16.96
C ARG A 140 -1.81 -12.45 -16.31
N LEU A 141 -1.43 -11.44 -15.55
CA LEU A 141 -0.11 -11.36 -14.91
C LEU A 141 0.03 -12.35 -13.76
N GLY A 142 -1.07 -12.71 -13.08
CA GLY A 142 -1.08 -13.72 -12.03
C GLY A 142 -0.28 -13.34 -10.78
N VAL A 143 -0.13 -12.04 -10.50
CA VAL A 143 0.55 -11.50 -9.32
C VAL A 143 -0.45 -11.04 -8.26
N PRO A 144 -0.08 -10.97 -6.98
CA PRO A 144 -0.90 -10.36 -5.94
C PRO A 144 -1.34 -8.94 -6.29
N TYR A 145 -2.59 -8.63 -6.00
CA TYR A 145 -3.20 -7.36 -6.32
C TYR A 145 -3.81 -6.69 -5.09
N ILE A 146 -3.30 -5.51 -4.77
CA ILE A 146 -3.84 -4.67 -3.69
C ILE A 146 -4.90 -3.77 -4.30
N ILE A 147 -6.12 -3.87 -3.77
CA ILE A 147 -7.25 -3.02 -4.12
C ILE A 147 -7.57 -2.08 -2.97
N MET A 148 -7.64 -0.77 -3.27
CA MET A 148 -7.92 0.25 -2.27
C MET A 148 -9.29 0.90 -2.50
N HIS A 149 -9.98 1.22 -1.40
CA HIS A 149 -11.21 2.01 -1.45
C HIS A 149 -10.91 3.51 -1.48
N MET A 150 -11.40 4.18 -2.51
CA MET A 150 -11.38 5.64 -2.64
C MET A 150 -12.73 6.15 -3.11
N GLN A 151 -13.23 7.25 -2.53
CA GLN A 151 -14.38 7.98 -3.07
C GLN A 151 -13.87 9.14 -3.92
N GLY A 152 -14.30 9.20 -5.18
CA GLY A 152 -13.83 10.20 -6.15
C GLY A 152 -12.49 9.83 -6.79
N THR A 153 -11.71 10.83 -7.17
CA THR A 153 -10.36 10.70 -7.77
C THR A 153 -9.33 11.41 -6.91
N PRO A 154 -8.01 11.17 -7.07
CA PRO A 154 -6.99 11.88 -6.32
C PRO A 154 -7.12 13.41 -6.36
N GLN A 155 -7.64 13.95 -7.47
CA GLN A 155 -7.82 15.40 -7.66
C GLN A 155 -9.00 15.98 -6.89
N ASN A 156 -10.09 15.20 -6.69
CA ASN A 156 -11.34 15.71 -6.10
C ASN A 156 -11.78 14.99 -4.81
N MET A 157 -11.12 13.90 -4.42
CA MET A 157 -11.49 13.06 -3.28
C MET A 157 -11.59 13.80 -1.93
N GLN A 158 -10.95 14.96 -1.80
CA GLN A 158 -11.00 15.77 -0.58
C GLN A 158 -12.10 16.84 -0.64
N MET A 159 -12.81 16.98 -1.77
CA MET A 159 -13.88 17.94 -1.96
C MET A 159 -15.20 17.38 -1.42
N ASN A 160 -15.40 17.52 -0.11
CA ASN A 160 -16.65 17.13 0.56
C ASN A 160 -16.99 15.62 0.49
N PRO A 161 -16.12 14.72 1.00
CA PRO A 161 -16.42 13.29 1.03
C PRO A 161 -17.65 13.04 1.93
N HIS A 162 -18.63 12.31 1.40
CA HIS A 162 -19.89 12.02 2.06
C HIS A 162 -20.27 10.55 1.94
N TYR A 163 -20.74 9.96 3.04
CA TYR A 163 -21.23 8.58 3.12
C TYR A 163 -22.54 8.61 3.91
N ASP A 164 -23.58 7.96 3.41
CA ASP A 164 -24.79 7.68 4.17
C ASP A 164 -24.50 6.66 5.28
N ASN A 165 -23.71 5.64 4.93
CA ASN A 165 -23.18 4.65 5.86
C ASN A 165 -21.81 4.18 5.39
N LEU A 166 -20.74 4.77 5.97
CA LEU A 166 -19.36 4.53 5.57
C LEU A 166 -19.00 3.04 5.49
N LEU A 167 -19.27 2.28 6.55
CA LEU A 167 -18.87 0.87 6.60
C LEU A 167 -19.62 0.04 5.56
N LYS A 168 -20.93 0.20 5.48
CA LYS A 168 -21.75 -0.50 4.49
C LYS A 168 -21.27 -0.24 3.07
N GLU A 169 -21.00 1.02 2.73
CA GLU A 169 -20.57 1.42 1.38
C GLU A 169 -19.18 0.85 1.06
N VAL A 170 -18.22 0.95 1.99
CA VAL A 170 -16.88 0.37 1.84
C VAL A 170 -16.94 -1.17 1.68
N PHE A 171 -17.77 -1.84 2.47
CA PHE A 171 -17.89 -3.31 2.39
C PHE A 171 -18.58 -3.76 1.10
N LEU A 172 -19.61 -3.06 0.62
CA LEU A 172 -20.23 -3.34 -0.67
C LEU A 172 -19.24 -3.15 -1.82
N TYR A 173 -18.46 -2.04 -1.79
CA TYR A 173 -17.42 -1.78 -2.77
C TYR A 173 -16.43 -2.95 -2.87
N PHE A 174 -15.88 -3.40 -1.74
CA PHE A 174 -14.95 -4.54 -1.75
C PHE A 174 -15.63 -5.84 -2.17
N SER A 175 -16.86 -6.10 -1.74
CA SER A 175 -17.60 -7.30 -2.13
C SER A 175 -17.74 -7.42 -3.65
N GLU A 176 -18.12 -6.32 -4.32
CA GLU A 176 -18.24 -6.28 -5.78
C GLU A 176 -16.88 -6.45 -6.50
N LYS A 177 -15.83 -5.77 -6.02
CA LYS A 177 -14.49 -5.85 -6.62
C LYS A 177 -13.88 -7.24 -6.46
N VAL A 178 -13.95 -7.79 -5.25
CA VAL A 178 -13.44 -9.14 -4.95
C VAL A 178 -14.16 -10.19 -5.78
N GLN A 179 -15.50 -10.09 -5.92
CA GLN A 179 -16.25 -11.04 -6.75
C GLN A 179 -15.79 -10.99 -8.20
N LYS A 180 -15.69 -9.79 -8.80
CA LYS A 180 -15.20 -9.61 -10.18
C LYS A 180 -13.80 -10.19 -10.39
N LEU A 181 -12.88 -9.93 -9.48
CA LEU A 181 -11.52 -10.45 -9.54
C LEU A 181 -11.47 -11.98 -9.42
N ARG A 182 -12.28 -12.56 -8.54
CA ARG A 182 -12.41 -14.02 -8.40
C ARG A 182 -12.99 -14.67 -9.65
N ASP A 183 -13.98 -14.04 -10.29
CA ASP A 183 -14.57 -14.52 -11.54
C ASP A 183 -13.55 -14.51 -12.69
N LEU A 184 -12.57 -13.61 -12.67
CA LEU A 184 -11.43 -13.57 -13.58
C LEU A 184 -10.29 -14.51 -13.19
N GLY A 185 -10.39 -15.22 -12.07
CA GLY A 185 -9.39 -16.16 -11.60
C GLY A 185 -8.22 -15.57 -10.81
N VAL A 186 -8.31 -14.29 -10.38
CA VAL A 186 -7.30 -13.68 -9.51
C VAL A 186 -7.34 -14.34 -8.14
N LYS A 187 -6.20 -14.87 -7.68
CA LYS A 187 -6.09 -15.66 -6.45
C LYS A 187 -5.69 -14.82 -5.24
N ASP A 188 -4.70 -13.98 -5.40
CA ASP A 188 -4.07 -13.21 -4.33
C ASP A 188 -4.56 -11.76 -4.35
N ILE A 189 -5.63 -11.50 -3.59
CA ILE A 189 -6.24 -10.18 -3.44
C ILE A 189 -5.92 -9.67 -2.03
N ILE A 190 -5.50 -8.42 -1.93
CA ILE A 190 -5.19 -7.74 -0.66
C ILE A 190 -6.08 -6.50 -0.57
N LEU A 191 -6.72 -6.28 0.57
CA LEU A 191 -7.60 -5.13 0.80
C LEU A 191 -6.83 -3.99 1.45
N ASP A 192 -7.02 -2.76 0.95
CA ASP A 192 -6.62 -1.51 1.63
C ASP A 192 -7.86 -0.65 1.87
N PRO A 193 -8.25 -0.39 3.12
CA PRO A 193 -9.41 0.45 3.45
C PRO A 193 -9.32 1.89 2.92
N GLY A 194 -8.14 2.33 2.49
CA GLY A 194 -7.93 3.65 1.87
C GLY A 194 -8.06 4.80 2.87
N PHE A 195 -7.37 4.71 4.00
CA PHE A 195 -7.28 5.83 4.94
C PHE A 195 -6.80 7.09 4.25
N GLY A 196 -7.52 8.21 4.43
CA GLY A 196 -7.18 9.50 3.82
C GLY A 196 -7.67 9.70 2.39
N PHE A 197 -8.21 8.68 1.73
CA PHE A 197 -8.71 8.75 0.36
C PHE A 197 -10.25 8.91 0.34
N GLY A 198 -10.71 10.13 0.04
CA GLY A 198 -12.14 10.45 0.04
C GLY A 198 -12.81 10.28 1.42
N LYS A 199 -12.12 10.63 2.49
CA LYS A 199 -12.58 10.45 3.88
C LYS A 199 -12.22 11.65 4.75
N THR A 200 -13.14 12.11 5.58
CA THR A 200 -12.87 13.11 6.63
C THR A 200 -12.00 12.51 7.74
N VAL A 201 -11.56 13.32 8.70
CA VAL A 201 -10.86 12.83 9.89
C VAL A 201 -11.76 11.85 10.66
N GLU A 202 -13.02 12.19 10.85
CA GLU A 202 -14.02 11.38 11.55
C GLU A 202 -14.27 10.05 10.83
N HIS A 203 -14.42 10.06 9.49
CA HIS A 203 -14.57 8.86 8.69
C HIS A 203 -13.36 7.92 8.84
N ASN A 204 -12.14 8.46 8.88
CA ASN A 204 -10.94 7.66 9.07
C ASN A 204 -10.91 7.00 10.45
N TYR A 205 -11.27 7.72 11.53
CA TYR A 205 -11.33 7.12 12.86
C TYR A 205 -12.49 6.14 13.03
N GLN A 206 -13.63 6.38 12.38
CA GLN A 206 -14.73 5.42 12.31
C GLN A 206 -14.28 4.12 11.63
N LEU A 207 -13.59 4.23 10.49
CA LEU A 207 -13.05 3.09 9.76
C LEU A 207 -12.01 2.32 10.59
N MET A 208 -11.10 3.04 11.28
CA MET A 208 -10.12 2.44 12.18
C MET A 208 -10.78 1.71 13.35
N ASN A 209 -11.86 2.26 13.91
CA ASN A 209 -12.59 1.63 15.01
C ASN A 209 -13.24 0.30 14.62
N HIS A 210 -13.53 0.09 13.34
CA HIS A 210 -14.17 -1.12 12.79
C HIS A 210 -13.25 -1.94 11.87
N LEU A 211 -11.92 -1.75 11.99
CA LEU A 211 -10.97 -2.38 11.08
C LEU A 211 -10.98 -3.91 11.15
N GLU A 212 -11.25 -4.50 12.32
CA GLU A 212 -11.36 -5.95 12.52
C GLU A 212 -12.48 -6.59 11.71
N GLU A 213 -13.51 -5.83 11.32
CA GLU A 213 -14.63 -6.34 10.53
C GLU A 213 -14.21 -6.74 9.10
N PHE A 214 -13.07 -6.23 8.59
CA PHE A 214 -12.50 -6.67 7.31
C PHE A 214 -12.11 -8.15 7.30
N SER A 215 -12.00 -8.80 8.47
CA SER A 215 -11.81 -10.25 8.58
C SER A 215 -12.91 -11.06 7.90
N LEU A 216 -14.11 -10.50 7.70
CA LEU A 216 -15.23 -11.11 6.97
C LEU A 216 -14.89 -11.48 5.52
N PHE A 217 -13.94 -10.80 4.90
CA PHE A 217 -13.49 -11.12 3.54
C PHE A 217 -12.53 -12.32 3.48
N GLU A 218 -11.94 -12.73 4.61
CA GLU A 218 -10.91 -13.78 4.68
C GLU A 218 -9.70 -13.49 3.77
N LEU A 219 -9.45 -12.21 3.48
CA LEU A 219 -8.36 -11.72 2.64
C LEU A 219 -7.31 -10.97 3.49
N PRO A 220 -6.05 -10.89 3.03
CA PRO A 220 -5.06 -10.04 3.65
C PRO A 220 -5.48 -8.58 3.69
N LEU A 221 -5.10 -7.90 4.78
CA LEU A 221 -5.41 -6.49 5.01
C LEU A 221 -4.13 -5.66 5.07
N LEU A 222 -4.00 -4.71 4.15
CA LEU A 222 -2.96 -3.70 4.16
C LEU A 222 -3.51 -2.42 4.79
N VAL A 223 -2.70 -1.78 5.64
CA VAL A 223 -3.02 -0.48 6.23
C VAL A 223 -1.92 0.53 5.91
N GLY A 224 -2.31 1.63 5.26
CA GLY A 224 -1.44 2.74 4.92
C GLY A 224 -1.89 4.03 5.60
N ILE A 225 -1.45 4.29 6.83
CA ILE A 225 -1.81 5.49 7.62
C ILE A 225 -0.63 6.43 7.86
N SER A 226 0.58 5.99 7.49
CA SER A 226 1.83 6.67 7.80
C SER A 226 1.80 8.15 7.39
N ARG A 227 1.96 9.03 8.37
CA ARG A 227 2.03 10.50 8.24
C ARG A 227 0.81 11.13 7.57
N LYS A 228 -0.36 10.45 7.59
CA LYS A 228 -1.60 10.96 6.99
C LYS A 228 -2.27 12.04 7.82
N SER A 229 -3.10 12.84 7.14
CA SER A 229 -3.77 14.02 7.72
C SER A 229 -4.68 13.72 8.90
N MET A 230 -5.22 12.51 8.99
CA MET A 230 -6.00 12.09 10.15
C MET A 230 -5.19 12.16 11.45
N ILE A 231 -3.86 12.02 11.39
CA ILE A 231 -2.96 12.10 12.55
C ILE A 231 -2.64 13.55 12.87
N TYR A 232 -1.97 14.25 11.97
CA TYR A 232 -1.44 15.57 12.27
C TYR A 232 -2.52 16.64 12.40
N LYS A 233 -3.68 16.50 11.73
CA LYS A 233 -4.81 17.42 11.92
C LYS A 233 -5.44 17.27 13.32
N LEU A 234 -5.53 16.03 13.84
CA LEU A 234 -6.02 15.78 15.19
C LEU A 234 -5.05 16.33 16.25
N LEU A 235 -3.74 16.15 16.05
CA LEU A 235 -2.71 16.49 17.02
C LEU A 235 -2.22 17.94 16.91
N GLY A 236 -2.64 18.68 15.87
CA GLY A 236 -2.26 20.09 15.67
C GLY A 236 -0.84 20.27 15.14
N GLY A 237 -0.36 19.37 14.26
CA GLY A 237 0.99 19.40 13.70
C GLY A 237 1.02 19.34 12.17
N THR A 238 2.14 18.87 11.66
CA THR A 238 2.46 18.66 10.23
C THR A 238 2.74 17.16 9.98
N PRO A 239 2.90 16.72 8.71
CA PRO A 239 3.33 15.35 8.43
C PRO A 239 4.64 14.96 9.11
N ASP A 240 5.56 15.91 9.35
CA ASP A 240 6.85 15.64 10.01
C ASP A 240 6.68 15.30 11.50
N ASP A 241 5.64 15.83 12.13
CA ASP A 241 5.31 15.58 13.54
C ASP A 241 4.51 14.29 13.76
N ALA A 242 4.13 13.58 12.68
CA ALA A 242 3.16 12.50 12.72
C ALA A 242 3.75 11.12 13.08
N LEU A 243 5.05 10.99 13.35
CA LEU A 243 5.68 9.69 13.60
C LEU A 243 5.06 8.97 14.81
N ASN A 244 4.93 9.65 15.95
CA ASN A 244 4.35 9.04 17.16
C ASN A 244 2.91 8.59 16.92
N GLY A 245 2.07 9.44 16.30
CA GLY A 245 0.69 9.10 15.96
C GLY A 245 0.59 7.96 14.95
N THR A 246 1.54 7.88 13.99
CA THR A 246 1.67 6.74 13.07
C THR A 246 1.92 5.45 13.85
N THR A 247 2.90 5.43 14.76
CA THR A 247 3.23 4.25 15.58
C THR A 247 2.04 3.78 16.42
N VAL A 248 1.29 4.72 17.01
CA VAL A 248 0.07 4.41 17.78
C VAL A 248 -0.97 3.74 16.89
N LEU A 249 -1.26 4.30 15.72
CA LEU A 249 -2.28 3.76 14.83
C LEU A 249 -1.82 2.47 14.11
N ASP A 250 -0.53 2.32 13.83
CA ASP A 250 0.05 1.04 13.33
C ASP A 250 -0.12 -0.07 14.38
N THR A 251 0.12 0.24 15.67
CA THR A 251 -0.13 -0.70 16.76
C THR A 251 -1.60 -1.13 16.81
N ILE A 252 -2.53 -0.18 16.76
CA ILE A 252 -3.97 -0.46 16.75
C ILE A 252 -4.33 -1.28 15.51
N SER A 253 -3.81 -0.96 14.33
CA SER A 253 -4.05 -1.68 13.09
C SER A 253 -3.62 -3.14 13.19
N LEU A 254 -2.44 -3.41 13.75
CA LEU A 254 -1.95 -4.78 13.97
C LEU A 254 -2.81 -5.56 14.97
N LEU A 255 -3.29 -4.90 16.04
CA LEU A 255 -4.19 -5.52 17.01
C LEU A 255 -5.54 -5.88 16.38
N LYS A 256 -6.00 -5.05 15.43
CA LYS A 256 -7.26 -5.24 14.69
C LYS A 256 -7.11 -6.08 13.41
N GLY A 257 -5.96 -6.71 13.18
CA GLY A 257 -5.80 -7.74 12.16
C GLY A 257 -5.11 -7.31 10.87
N ALA A 258 -4.47 -6.13 10.81
CA ALA A 258 -3.63 -5.76 9.67
C ALA A 258 -2.51 -6.78 9.46
N ASP A 259 -2.32 -7.19 8.21
CA ASP A 259 -1.31 -8.15 7.78
C ASP A 259 -0.11 -7.45 7.13
N ILE A 260 -0.30 -6.23 6.58
CA ILE A 260 0.75 -5.43 5.95
C ILE A 260 0.62 -3.97 6.42
N LEU A 261 1.73 -3.37 6.86
CA LEU A 261 1.82 -1.94 7.14
C LEU A 261 2.61 -1.24 6.02
N ARG A 262 1.96 -0.29 5.32
CA ARG A 262 2.59 0.53 4.27
C ARG A 262 3.04 1.86 4.86
N VAL A 263 4.38 2.08 4.94
CA VAL A 263 4.94 3.14 5.78
C VAL A 263 6.11 3.90 5.13
N HIS A 264 6.31 5.15 5.60
CA HIS A 264 7.51 5.94 5.34
C HIS A 264 8.64 5.58 6.34
N ASP A 265 8.28 5.34 7.60
CA ASP A 265 9.20 5.13 8.73
C ASP A 265 9.33 3.64 9.04
N VAL A 266 10.12 2.94 8.21
CA VAL A 266 10.21 1.47 8.23
C VAL A 266 10.68 0.94 9.57
N LYS A 267 11.75 1.50 10.13
CA LYS A 267 12.29 1.05 11.43
C LYS A 267 11.24 1.07 12.52
N ALA A 268 10.50 2.17 12.67
CA ALA A 268 9.45 2.30 13.68
C ALA A 268 8.34 1.27 13.50
N ALA A 269 7.92 1.00 12.24
CA ALA A 269 6.92 0.00 11.93
C ALA A 269 7.41 -1.43 12.23
N VAL A 270 8.66 -1.76 11.89
CA VAL A 270 9.27 -3.07 12.19
C VAL A 270 9.36 -3.29 13.71
N GLU A 271 9.76 -2.27 14.48
CA GLU A 271 9.78 -2.33 15.95
C GLU A 271 8.36 -2.56 16.50
N THR A 272 7.35 -1.86 15.94
CA THR A 272 5.94 -2.03 16.29
C THR A 272 5.45 -3.45 16.02
N VAL A 273 5.76 -4.01 14.84
CA VAL A 273 5.42 -5.41 14.51
C VAL A 273 6.03 -6.37 15.51
N LYS A 274 7.32 -6.24 15.82
CA LYS A 274 8.02 -7.11 16.78
C LYS A 274 7.38 -7.08 18.18
N ILE A 275 7.03 -5.88 18.68
CA ILE A 275 6.40 -5.70 19.99
C ILE A 275 5.02 -6.35 20.01
N VAL A 276 4.18 -6.07 19.03
CA VAL A 276 2.82 -6.61 18.97
C VAL A 276 2.83 -8.13 18.81
N GLN A 277 3.72 -8.68 17.98
CA GLN A 277 3.88 -10.13 17.85
C GLN A 277 4.32 -10.79 19.15
N LYS A 278 5.30 -10.21 19.85
CA LYS A 278 5.76 -10.73 21.14
C LYS A 278 4.63 -10.76 22.16
N MET A 279 3.83 -9.69 22.21
CA MET A 279 2.67 -9.61 23.10
C MET A 279 1.62 -10.68 22.75
N LYS A 280 1.25 -10.85 21.47
CA LYS A 280 0.27 -11.87 21.03
C LYS A 280 0.74 -13.29 21.36
N ASN A 281 2.02 -13.59 21.14
CA ASN A 281 2.61 -14.90 21.42
C ASN A 281 2.73 -15.19 22.95
N SER A 282 2.76 -14.16 23.79
CA SER A 282 2.82 -14.30 25.24
C SER A 282 1.45 -14.51 25.89
N ALA A 283 0.36 -14.29 25.17
CA ALA A 283 -1.01 -14.51 25.66
C ALA A 283 -1.48 -15.98 25.53
N ALA A 284 -0.64 -16.88 24.99
CA ALA A 284 -0.94 -18.31 24.84
C ALA A 284 -0.50 -19.09 26.09
N PHE A 285 -1.21 -18.87 27.24
CA PHE A 285 -1.13 -19.71 28.43
C PHE A 285 -2.52 -20.16 28.85
#